data_7a3761c64d7835b97b3ee47ca6d044a4
#
_entry.id   7a3761c64d7835b97b3ee47ca6d044a4
#
_cell.length_a   1.000
_cell.length_b   1.000
_cell.length_c   1.000
_cell.angle_alpha   90.00
_cell.angle_beta   90.00
_cell.angle_gamma   90.00
#
_symmetry.space_group_name_H-M   'P 1'
#
loop_
_entity.id
_entity.type
_entity.pdbx_description
1 polymer ?
#
loop_
_entity_poly.entity_id
_entity_poly.type
_entity_poly.pdbx_seq_one_letter_code
_entity_poly.pdbx_strand_id
1 'polypeptide(L)' 'MPAGVDKIVKALKEQNPSWPDSKVYAIAWSTYKKKGG' A
#
# COMPACT_ATOMS: atom_id res chain seq x y z
N MET A 1 3.35 -8.30 8.63
CA MET A 1 2.40 -7.44 7.94
C MET A 1 1.21 -8.24 7.44
N PRO A 2 0.01 -7.68 7.49
CA PRO A 2 -1.14 -8.36 6.91
C PRO A 2 -0.98 -8.55 5.40
N ALA A 3 -1.46 -9.67 4.90
CA ALA A 3 -1.35 -9.96 3.49
C ALA A 3 -2.05 -8.91 2.62
N GLY A 4 -3.14 -8.33 3.13
CA GLY A 4 -3.86 -7.32 2.40
C GLY A 4 -3.02 -6.07 2.13
N VAL A 5 -2.26 -5.65 3.15
CA VAL A 5 -1.38 -4.49 2.98
C VAL A 5 -0.28 -4.78 1.98
N ASP A 6 0.27 -5.97 2.03
CA ASP A 6 1.34 -6.34 1.10
C ASP A 6 0.85 -6.28 -0.35
N LYS A 7 -0.35 -6.75 -0.60
CA LYS A 7 -0.92 -6.69 -1.95
C LYS A 7 -1.10 -5.25 -2.42
N ILE A 8 -1.57 -4.40 -1.54
CA ILE A 8 -1.77 -2.99 -1.89
C ILE A 8 -0.43 -2.32 -2.18
N VAL A 9 0.58 -2.61 -1.37
CA VAL A 9 1.91 -2.06 -1.58
C VAL A 9 2.45 -2.46 -2.95
N LYS A 10 2.30 -3.71 -3.30
CA LYS A 10 2.76 -4.19 -4.60
C LYS A 10 2.06 -3.49 -5.74
N ALA A 11 0.76 -3.36 -5.65
CA ALA A 11 -0.02 -2.71 -6.70
C ALA A 11 0.40 -1.24 -6.85
N LEU A 12 0.56 -0.55 -5.74
CA LEU A 12 0.95 0.86 -5.77
C LEU A 12 2.34 1.05 -6.38
N LYS A 13 3.26 0.17 -6.04
CA LYS A 13 4.61 0.26 -6.60
C LYS A 13 4.64 -0.01 -8.09
N GLU A 14 3.80 -0.89 -8.56
CA GLU A 14 3.73 -1.17 -9.99
C GLU A 14 3.14 0.00 -10.77
N GLN A 15 2.13 0.64 -10.21
CA GLN A 15 1.50 1.77 -10.88
C GLN A 15 2.30 3.05 -10.74
N ASN A 16 3.06 3.18 -9.64
CA ASN A 16 3.82 4.40 -9.36
C ASN A 16 5.24 4.04 -8.94
N PRO A 17 6.04 3.54 -9.88
CA PRO A 17 7.40 3.06 -9.53
C PRO A 17 8.32 4.14 -8.99
N SER A 18 7.99 5.41 -9.22
CA SER A 18 8.82 6.51 -8.71
C SER A 18 8.52 6.86 -7.25
N TRP A 19 7.46 6.31 -6.68
CA TRP A 19 7.12 6.60 -5.28
C TRP A 19 8.09 5.89 -4.32
N PRO A 20 8.53 6.59 -3.26
CA PRO A 20 9.37 5.93 -2.24
C PRO A 20 8.55 4.97 -1.41
N ASP A 21 9.24 4.02 -0.76
CA ASP A 21 8.58 3.01 0.04
C ASP A 21 7.73 3.62 1.14
N SER A 22 8.25 4.63 1.82
CA SER A 22 7.51 5.25 2.92
C SER A 22 6.16 5.81 2.45
N LYS A 23 6.13 6.40 1.27
CA LYS A 23 4.89 6.93 0.73
C LYS A 23 3.93 5.78 0.37
N VAL A 24 4.46 4.75 -0.25
CA VAL A 24 3.64 3.60 -0.66
C VAL A 24 3.02 2.94 0.57
N TYR A 25 3.80 2.74 1.62
CA TYR A 25 3.29 2.11 2.83
C TYR A 25 2.23 2.97 3.51
N ALA A 26 2.43 4.26 3.56
CA ALA A 26 1.46 5.15 4.17
C ALA A 26 0.11 5.06 3.46
N ILE A 27 0.13 5.07 2.15
CA ILE A 27 -1.09 4.98 1.36
C ILE A 27 -1.71 3.58 1.48
N ALA A 28 -0.88 2.55 1.48
CA ALA A 28 -1.37 1.18 1.60
C ALA A 28 -2.10 0.96 2.92
N TRP A 29 -1.54 1.41 4.02
CA TRP A 29 -2.18 1.29 5.32
C TRP A 29 -3.48 2.08 5.39
N SER A 30 -3.48 3.28 4.82
CA SER A 30 -4.67 4.11 4.77
C SER A 30 -5.78 3.41 3.99
N THR A 31 -5.45 2.82 2.86
CA THR A 31 -6.40 2.09 2.04
C THR A 31 -6.91 0.85 2.76
N TYR A 32 -6.01 0.14 3.42
CA TYR A 32 -6.37 -1.06 4.15
C TYR A 32 -7.36 -0.75 5.27
N LYS A 33 -7.10 0.29 6.02
CA LYS A 33 -7.99 0.69 7.11
C LYS A 33 -9.36 1.12 6.59
N LYS A 34 -9.37 1.81 5.48
CA LYS A 34 -10.61 2.29 4.90
C LYS A 34 -11.52 1.14 4.51
N LYS A 35 -10.95 0.03 4.12
CA LYS A 35 -11.74 -1.13 3.74
C LYS A 35 -12.26 -1.92 4.93
N GLY A 36 -12.08 -1.42 6.11
CA GLY A 36 -12.62 -2.03 7.29
C GLY A 36 -11.77 -3.16 7.83
N GLY A 37 -10.53 -3.14 7.47
CA GLY A 37 -9.59 -4.13 7.99
C GLY A 37 -9.36 -4.00 9.47
#